data_a2dac7e42ea9dd5203e0e339a6b3fed1
#
_entry.id   a2dac7e42ea9dd5203e0e339a6b3fed1
#
_cell.length_a   1.000
_cell.length_b   1.000
_cell.length_c   1.000
_cell.angle_alpha   90.00
_cell.angle_beta   90.00
_cell.angle_gamma   90.00
#
_symmetry.space_group_name_H-M   'P 1'
#
loop_
_entity.id
_entity.type
_entity.pdbx_description
1 polymer ?
#
loop_
_entity_poly.entity_id
_entity_poly.type
_entity_poly.pdbx_seq_one_letter_code
_entity_poly.pdbx_strand_id
1 'polypeptide(L)'
;RILELGAARVIIGTKAVSAPEFVQELLEEFGPEKIVLGIDAREGRVAVEGWVSTAELSAEEFGTTMRELGVTTAVFTDISRDGLLAGPNIAATRNMAVKTGLEIIASGGVASLKDLQELKKLEAVGVSGVIIGKALYNGAFSLAEALAVVG
;
A
#
# COMPACT_ATOMS: atom_id res chain seq x y z
N ARG A 1 -9.90 11.86 15.77
CA ARG A 1 -9.80 13.27 15.36
C ARG A 1 -9.75 13.46 13.84
N ILE A 2 -8.86 12.79 13.08
CA ILE A 2 -8.78 12.98 11.61
C ILE A 2 -10.07 12.52 10.90
N LEU A 3 -10.62 11.39 11.29
CA LEU A 3 -11.90 10.88 10.76
C LEU A 3 -13.08 11.82 11.11
N GLU A 4 -13.07 12.41 12.30
CA GLU A 4 -14.07 13.40 12.73
C GLU A 4 -14.01 14.68 11.90
N LEU A 5 -12.85 15.00 11.32
CA LEU A 5 -12.66 16.14 10.41
C LEU A 5 -13.13 15.85 8.97
N GLY A 6 -13.69 14.66 8.74
CA GLY A 6 -14.30 14.29 7.45
C GLY A 6 -13.39 13.47 6.53
N ALA A 7 -12.22 12.98 6.98
CA ALA A 7 -11.46 12.02 6.20
C ALA A 7 -12.25 10.71 6.05
N ALA A 8 -12.32 10.20 4.83
CA ALA A 8 -13.01 8.94 4.56
C ALA A 8 -12.25 7.74 5.12
N ARG A 9 -10.91 7.77 5.04
CA ARG A 9 -10.02 6.71 5.51
C ARG A 9 -8.74 7.32 6.09
N VAL A 10 -8.08 6.58 6.97
CA VAL A 10 -6.75 6.90 7.50
C VAL A 10 -5.77 5.77 7.25
N ILE A 11 -4.53 6.11 6.97
CA ILE A 11 -3.44 5.14 6.75
C ILE A 11 -2.61 5.06 8.03
N ILE A 12 -2.43 3.86 8.56
CA ILE A 12 -1.60 3.57 9.72
C ILE A 12 -0.34 2.84 9.26
N GLY A 13 0.82 3.47 9.42
CA GLY A 13 2.12 2.93 9.02
C GLY A 13 2.91 2.36 10.20
N THR A 14 4.04 2.97 10.53
CA THR A 14 5.02 2.53 11.55
C THR A 14 4.40 2.09 12.87
N LYS A 15 3.34 2.77 13.32
CA LYS A 15 2.64 2.45 14.57
C LYS A 15 2.01 1.04 14.54
N ALA A 16 1.58 0.56 13.39
CA ALA A 16 1.00 -0.77 13.25
C ALA A 16 2.03 -1.89 13.53
N VAL A 17 3.30 -1.66 13.22
CA VAL A 17 4.39 -2.61 13.48
C VAL A 17 4.74 -2.64 14.97
N SER A 18 4.81 -1.47 15.61
CA SER A 18 5.25 -1.34 17.01
C SER A 18 4.14 -1.60 18.03
N ALA A 19 2.88 -1.47 17.64
CA ALA A 19 1.71 -1.60 18.51
C ALA A 19 0.52 -2.17 17.72
N PRO A 20 0.49 -3.48 17.45
CA PRO A 20 -0.62 -4.13 16.74
C PRO A 20 -1.97 -3.97 17.46
N GLU A 21 -1.96 -3.92 18.78
CA GLU A 21 -3.14 -3.66 19.60
C GLU A 21 -3.81 -2.32 19.29
N PHE A 22 -3.02 -1.31 18.93
CA PHE A 22 -3.55 -0.02 18.50
C PHE A 22 -4.36 -0.12 17.19
N VAL A 23 -3.94 -1.00 16.28
CA VAL A 23 -4.69 -1.25 15.05
C VAL A 23 -6.01 -1.92 15.37
N GLN A 24 -6.02 -2.89 16.29
CA GLN A 24 -7.23 -3.57 16.74
C GLN A 24 -8.22 -2.59 17.35
N GLU A 25 -7.78 -1.72 18.26
CA GLU A 25 -8.62 -0.67 18.87
C GLU A 25 -9.26 0.22 17.79
N LEU A 26 -8.50 0.62 16.77
CA LEU A 26 -9.02 1.45 15.68
C LEU A 26 -10.04 0.71 14.82
N LEU A 27 -9.83 -0.58 14.56
CA LEU A 27 -10.79 -1.40 13.80
C LEU A 27 -12.11 -1.57 14.57
N GLU A 28 -12.04 -1.78 15.89
CA GLU A 28 -13.21 -1.89 16.76
C GLU A 28 -14.00 -0.57 16.83
N GLU A 29 -13.30 0.57 16.89
CA GLU A 29 -13.92 1.88 17.03
C GLU A 29 -14.50 2.41 15.70
N PHE A 30 -13.77 2.24 14.58
CA PHE A 30 -14.09 2.92 13.31
C PHE A 30 -14.50 1.98 12.18
N GLY A 31 -14.26 0.70 12.31
CA GLY A 31 -14.51 -0.30 11.27
C GLY A 31 -13.37 -0.43 10.26
N PRO A 32 -13.27 -1.61 9.59
CA PRO A 32 -12.17 -1.91 8.68
C PRO A 32 -12.17 -1.07 7.40
N GLU A 33 -13.32 -0.52 7.00
CA GLU A 33 -13.46 0.32 5.80
C GLU A 33 -12.78 1.69 5.95
N LYS A 34 -12.52 2.14 7.18
CA LYS A 34 -11.89 3.43 7.48
C LYS A 34 -10.41 3.33 7.80
N ILE A 35 -9.92 2.13 8.08
CA ILE A 35 -8.53 1.89 8.48
C ILE A 35 -7.78 1.20 7.33
N VAL A 36 -6.75 1.85 6.83
CA VAL A 36 -5.87 1.32 5.80
C VAL A 36 -4.48 1.12 6.39
N LEU A 37 -3.88 -0.02 6.15
CA LEU A 37 -2.51 -0.30 6.58
C LEU A 37 -1.53 0.31 5.58
N GLY A 38 -0.48 0.99 6.06
CA GLY A 38 0.67 1.39 5.26
C GLY A 38 1.81 0.39 5.45
N ILE A 39 2.21 -0.30 4.39
CA ILE A 39 3.34 -1.24 4.38
C ILE A 39 4.41 -0.70 3.44
N ASP A 40 5.46 -0.13 4.02
CA ASP A 40 6.66 0.22 3.29
C ASP A 40 7.63 -0.96 3.37
N ALA A 41 8.13 -1.42 2.23
CA ALA A 41 9.03 -2.55 2.18
C ALA A 41 10.26 -2.27 1.32
N ARG A 42 11.39 -2.85 1.73
CA ARG A 42 12.61 -2.93 0.95
C ARG A 42 13.02 -4.37 0.86
N GLU A 43 13.23 -4.87 -0.37
CA GLU A 43 13.61 -6.26 -0.60
C GLU A 43 12.68 -7.28 0.09
N GLY A 44 11.38 -7.00 0.11
CA GLY A 44 10.35 -7.85 0.73
C GLY A 44 10.26 -7.76 2.26
N ARG A 45 11.03 -6.90 2.90
CA ARG A 45 11.03 -6.71 4.37
C ARG A 45 10.41 -5.37 4.73
N VAL A 46 9.68 -5.35 5.84
CA VAL A 46 9.05 -4.12 6.34
C VAL A 46 10.11 -3.11 6.73
N ALA A 47 10.04 -1.91 6.16
CA ALA A 47 10.87 -0.79 6.53
C ALA A 47 10.18 0.03 7.63
N VAL A 48 10.87 0.23 8.76
CA VAL A 48 10.37 1.01 9.89
C VAL A 48 11.39 2.06 10.27
N GLU A 49 11.00 3.33 10.28
CA GLU A 49 11.87 4.40 10.76
C GLU A 49 12.20 4.25 12.26
N GLY A 50 13.48 4.38 12.59
CA GLY A 50 13.95 4.43 13.98
C GLY A 50 14.19 3.07 14.65
N TRP A 51 14.03 1.96 13.97
CA TRP A 51 14.36 0.63 14.51
C TRP A 51 15.77 0.21 14.15
N VAL A 52 16.65 0.19 15.16
CA VAL A 52 18.03 -0.34 15.08
C VAL A 52 18.06 -1.87 15.19
N SER A 53 16.94 -2.49 15.54
CA SER A 53 16.80 -3.93 15.64
C SER A 53 16.05 -4.43 14.42
N THR A 54 16.77 -4.99 13.48
CA THR A 54 16.26 -5.75 12.34
C THR A 54 15.65 -7.08 12.81
N ALA A 55 14.47 -7.04 13.40
CA ALA A 55 13.58 -8.15 13.21
C ALA A 55 13.26 -8.14 11.72
N GLU A 56 13.75 -9.14 10.99
CA GLU A 56 13.59 -9.29 9.54
C GLU A 56 12.14 -9.66 9.22
N LEU A 57 11.20 -8.76 9.56
CA LEU A 57 9.78 -8.99 9.37
C LEU A 57 9.46 -8.93 7.87
N SER A 58 9.03 -10.05 7.32
CA SER A 58 8.54 -10.12 5.96
C SER A 58 7.28 -9.26 5.81
N ALA A 59 7.21 -8.48 4.73
CA ALA A 59 6.01 -7.68 4.42
C ALA A 59 4.77 -8.57 4.24
N GLU A 60 4.94 -9.75 3.67
CA GLU A 60 3.85 -10.71 3.45
C GLU A 60 3.35 -11.30 4.79
N GLU A 61 4.25 -11.69 5.69
CA GLU A 61 3.90 -12.18 7.02
C GLU A 61 3.20 -11.09 7.85
N PHE A 62 3.73 -9.88 7.83
CA PHE A 62 3.11 -8.74 8.49
C PHE A 62 1.71 -8.44 7.95
N GLY A 63 1.57 -8.40 6.62
CA GLY A 63 0.27 -8.20 5.98
C GLY A 63 -0.74 -9.29 6.34
N THR A 64 -0.31 -10.55 6.40
CA THR A 64 -1.15 -11.69 6.81
C THR A 64 -1.61 -11.54 8.26
N THR A 65 -0.69 -11.23 9.18
CA THR A 65 -1.02 -10.98 10.58
C THR A 65 -2.04 -9.84 10.74
N MET A 66 -1.86 -8.75 10.01
CA MET A 66 -2.81 -7.63 10.04
C MET A 66 -4.16 -8.01 9.44
N ARG A 67 -4.19 -8.83 8.41
CA ARG A 67 -5.43 -9.38 7.83
C ARG A 67 -6.20 -10.22 8.84
N GLU A 68 -5.51 -11.04 9.62
CA GLU A 68 -6.09 -11.85 10.70
C GLU A 68 -6.66 -10.99 11.83
N LEU A 69 -6.08 -9.83 12.10
CA LEU A 69 -6.62 -8.84 13.06
C LEU A 69 -7.88 -8.11 12.55
N GLY A 70 -8.19 -8.20 11.25
CA GLY A 70 -9.38 -7.60 10.66
C GLY A 70 -9.10 -6.44 9.67
N VAL A 71 -7.84 -6.11 9.39
CA VAL A 71 -7.51 -5.16 8.31
C VAL A 71 -7.94 -5.75 6.97
N THR A 72 -8.53 -4.93 6.11
CA THR A 72 -8.99 -5.35 4.78
C THR A 72 -8.17 -4.74 3.64
N THR A 73 -7.61 -3.56 3.83
CA THR A 73 -6.95 -2.79 2.78
C THR A 73 -5.57 -2.32 3.23
N ALA A 74 -4.58 -2.41 2.34
CA ALA A 74 -3.24 -1.88 2.57
C ALA A 74 -2.71 -1.09 1.37
N VAL A 75 -2.00 -0.01 1.65
CA VAL A 75 -1.08 0.63 0.69
C VAL A 75 0.26 -0.08 0.82
N PHE A 76 0.73 -0.67 -0.28
CA PHE A 76 2.03 -1.32 -0.35
C PHE A 76 3.00 -0.49 -1.18
N THR A 77 4.10 -0.05 -0.58
CA THR A 77 5.15 0.73 -1.23
C THR A 77 6.46 -0.06 -1.25
N ASP A 78 6.98 -0.37 -2.43
CA ASP A 78 8.38 -0.77 -2.56
C ASP A 78 9.25 0.50 -2.53
N ILE A 79 9.85 0.80 -1.37
CA ILE A 79 10.63 2.03 -1.18
C ILE A 79 11.95 2.06 -1.96
N SER A 80 12.41 0.92 -2.49
CA SER A 80 13.55 0.89 -3.40
C SER A 80 13.22 1.44 -4.79
N ARG A 81 11.93 1.55 -5.12
CA ARG A 81 11.41 2.08 -6.38
C ARG A 81 10.74 3.44 -6.25
N ASP A 82 10.36 3.81 -5.02
CA ASP A 82 9.64 5.06 -4.78
C ASP A 82 10.44 6.28 -5.25
N GLY A 83 9.78 7.12 -6.02
CA GLY A 83 10.35 8.35 -6.57
C GLY A 83 11.41 8.19 -7.65
N LEU A 84 11.76 6.97 -8.08
CA LEU A 84 12.80 6.70 -9.10
C LEU A 84 12.26 6.73 -10.53
N LEU A 85 10.94 6.69 -10.74
CA LEU A 85 10.31 6.60 -12.06
C LEU A 85 10.83 5.41 -12.89
N ALA A 86 11.13 4.29 -12.23
CA ALA A 86 11.70 3.09 -12.84
C ALA A 86 10.67 1.97 -13.06
N GLY A 87 9.41 2.27 -12.86
CA GLY A 87 8.30 1.32 -12.85
C GLY A 87 8.03 0.71 -11.46
N PRO A 88 6.78 0.33 -11.17
CA PRO A 88 6.38 -0.29 -9.92
C PRO A 88 6.90 -1.74 -9.84
N ASN A 89 6.96 -2.27 -8.62
CA ASN A 89 7.28 -3.69 -8.42
C ASN A 89 6.01 -4.55 -8.58
N ILE A 90 5.71 -4.92 -9.83
CA ILE A 90 4.51 -5.70 -10.19
C ILE A 90 4.48 -7.05 -9.46
N ALA A 91 5.61 -7.77 -9.43
CA ALA A 91 5.69 -9.09 -8.81
C ALA A 91 5.47 -9.02 -7.30
N ALA A 92 6.10 -8.08 -6.60
CA ALA A 92 5.92 -7.91 -5.16
C ALA A 92 4.49 -7.46 -4.82
N THR A 93 3.92 -6.53 -5.59
CA THR A 93 2.53 -6.06 -5.42
C THR A 93 1.54 -7.22 -5.59
N ARG A 94 1.71 -8.04 -6.63
CA ARG A 94 0.92 -9.25 -6.83
C ARG A 94 1.03 -10.22 -5.66
N ASN A 95 2.25 -10.49 -5.20
CA ASN A 95 2.50 -11.42 -4.10
C ASN A 95 1.84 -10.95 -2.81
N MET A 96 1.89 -9.65 -2.50
CA MET A 96 1.20 -9.08 -1.36
C MET A 96 -0.30 -9.35 -1.43
N ALA A 97 -0.96 -9.09 -2.56
CA ALA A 97 -2.39 -9.33 -2.71
C ALA A 97 -2.74 -10.82 -2.55
N VAL A 98 -2.02 -11.70 -3.24
CA VAL A 98 -2.32 -13.15 -3.26
C VAL A 98 -2.04 -13.82 -1.91
N LYS A 99 -0.91 -13.51 -1.28
CA LYS A 99 -0.49 -14.19 -0.05
C LYS A 99 -1.15 -13.66 1.20
N THR A 100 -1.43 -12.36 1.26
CA THR A 100 -2.06 -11.77 2.45
C THR A 100 -3.59 -11.80 2.41
N GLY A 101 -4.19 -11.84 1.22
CA GLY A 101 -5.63 -11.66 1.04
C GLY A 101 -6.13 -10.24 1.28
N LEU A 102 -5.21 -9.28 1.45
CA LEU A 102 -5.54 -7.86 1.55
C LEU A 102 -5.88 -7.29 0.17
N GLU A 103 -6.80 -6.34 0.15
CA GLU A 103 -6.97 -5.43 -0.96
C GLU A 103 -5.76 -4.47 -1.02
N ILE A 104 -5.00 -4.51 -2.09
CA ILE A 104 -3.73 -3.77 -2.20
C ILE A 104 -3.91 -2.52 -3.07
N ILE A 105 -3.47 -1.40 -2.53
CA ILE A 105 -3.23 -0.16 -3.26
C ILE A 105 -1.72 -0.09 -3.53
N ALA A 106 -1.33 -0.18 -4.80
CA ALA A 106 0.06 -0.14 -5.20
C ALA A 106 0.65 1.26 -5.04
N SER A 107 1.89 1.35 -4.60
CA SER A 107 2.60 2.62 -4.43
C SER A 107 4.09 2.47 -4.75
N GLY A 108 4.68 3.53 -5.29
CA GLY A 108 6.11 3.61 -5.62
C GLY A 108 6.46 3.23 -7.05
N GLY A 109 7.24 4.08 -7.70
CA GLY A 109 7.90 3.79 -8.97
C GLY A 109 7.09 4.01 -10.24
N VAL A 110 5.78 4.22 -10.18
CA VAL A 110 4.97 4.44 -11.39
C VAL A 110 5.53 5.58 -12.22
N ALA A 111 5.83 5.29 -13.50
CA ALA A 111 6.49 6.20 -14.43
C ALA A 111 5.70 6.45 -15.72
N SER A 112 4.82 5.54 -16.11
CA SER A 112 4.15 5.56 -17.40
C SER A 112 2.73 4.99 -17.35
N LEU A 113 1.94 5.30 -18.39
CA LEU A 113 0.62 4.68 -18.58
C LEU A 113 0.69 3.15 -18.74
N LYS A 114 1.81 2.64 -19.29
CA LYS A 114 2.04 1.20 -19.39
C LYS A 114 2.11 0.54 -18.02
N ASP A 115 2.73 1.19 -17.04
CA ASP A 115 2.78 0.68 -15.67
C ASP A 115 1.38 0.53 -15.08
N LEU A 116 0.49 1.49 -15.37
CA LEU A 116 -0.91 1.42 -14.94
C LEU A 116 -1.66 0.26 -15.61
N GLN A 117 -1.39 -0.01 -16.88
CA GLN A 117 -1.97 -1.17 -17.59
C GLN A 117 -1.52 -2.49 -16.95
N GLU A 118 -0.25 -2.61 -16.58
CA GLU A 118 0.27 -3.80 -15.89
C GLU A 118 -0.34 -3.96 -14.50
N LEU A 119 -0.45 -2.88 -13.73
CA LEU A 119 -1.13 -2.90 -12.42
C LEU A 119 -2.62 -3.24 -12.56
N LYS A 120 -3.31 -2.74 -13.57
CA LYS A 120 -4.72 -3.05 -13.85
C LYS A 120 -4.96 -4.55 -14.03
N LYS A 121 -4.04 -5.28 -14.64
CA LYS A 121 -4.14 -6.75 -14.78
C LYS A 121 -4.17 -7.48 -13.43
N LEU A 122 -3.68 -6.85 -12.37
CA LEU A 122 -3.68 -7.41 -11.02
C LEU A 122 -4.99 -7.18 -10.26
N GLU A 123 -5.96 -6.49 -10.84
CA GLU A 123 -7.27 -6.27 -10.23
C GLU A 123 -7.94 -7.61 -9.86
N ALA A 124 -7.82 -8.61 -10.72
CA ALA A 124 -8.37 -9.94 -10.51
C ALA A 124 -7.80 -10.67 -9.29
N VAL A 125 -6.63 -10.28 -8.80
CA VAL A 125 -5.96 -10.89 -7.62
C VAL A 125 -5.99 -10.00 -6.38
N GLY A 126 -6.66 -8.84 -6.44
CA GLY A 126 -6.90 -8.00 -5.28
C GLY A 126 -6.13 -6.67 -5.25
N VAL A 127 -5.55 -6.23 -6.37
CA VAL A 127 -4.98 -4.87 -6.47
C VAL A 127 -6.09 -3.92 -6.92
N SER A 128 -6.55 -3.06 -6.03
CA SER A 128 -7.73 -2.21 -6.25
C SER A 128 -7.43 -0.76 -6.59
N GLY A 129 -6.19 -0.33 -6.42
CA GLY A 129 -5.82 1.06 -6.64
C GLY A 129 -4.32 1.27 -6.80
N VAL A 130 -3.96 2.50 -7.13
CA VAL A 130 -2.57 2.94 -7.27
C VAL A 130 -2.40 4.37 -6.79
N ILE A 131 -1.30 4.63 -6.09
CA ILE A 131 -0.86 5.98 -5.75
C ILE A 131 0.21 6.40 -6.76
N ILE A 132 0.00 7.54 -7.40
CA ILE A 132 0.90 8.12 -8.39
C ILE A 132 1.42 9.45 -7.84
N GLY A 133 2.72 9.55 -7.68
CA GLY A 133 3.39 10.75 -7.19
C GLY A 133 4.09 11.52 -8.31
N LYS A 134 5.41 11.42 -8.37
CA LYS A 134 6.29 12.19 -9.26
C LYS A 134 5.89 12.18 -10.74
N ALA A 135 5.35 11.09 -11.26
CA ALA A 135 4.96 11.01 -12.67
C ALA A 135 3.91 12.06 -13.04
N LEU A 136 2.94 12.33 -12.15
CA LEU A 136 1.96 13.41 -12.35
C LEU A 136 2.61 14.79 -12.21
N TYR A 137 3.42 14.99 -11.18
CA TYR A 137 4.08 16.28 -10.95
C TYR A 137 5.08 16.64 -12.05
N ASN A 138 5.75 15.67 -12.64
CA ASN A 138 6.69 15.86 -13.75
C ASN A 138 5.99 15.90 -15.11
N GLY A 139 4.68 15.73 -15.18
CA GLY A 139 3.93 15.77 -16.43
C GLY A 139 4.20 14.59 -17.37
N ALA A 140 4.61 13.41 -16.83
CA ALA A 140 4.81 12.21 -17.64
C ALA A 140 3.49 11.76 -18.32
N PHE A 141 2.39 11.97 -17.64
CA PHE A 141 1.01 11.83 -18.12
C PHE A 141 0.07 12.61 -17.19
N SER A 142 -1.12 12.91 -17.65
CA SER A 142 -2.17 13.58 -16.86
C SER A 142 -3.01 12.56 -16.07
N LEU A 143 -3.70 13.04 -15.02
CA LEU A 143 -4.67 12.22 -14.29
C LEU A 143 -5.81 11.72 -15.21
N ALA A 144 -6.25 12.53 -16.16
CA ALA A 144 -7.28 12.13 -17.12
C ALA A 144 -6.83 10.95 -18.00
N GLU A 145 -5.60 10.96 -18.50
CA GLU A 145 -5.01 9.84 -19.24
C GLU A 145 -4.87 8.59 -18.38
N ALA A 146 -4.42 8.76 -17.12
CA ALA A 146 -4.33 7.65 -16.17
C ALA A 146 -5.71 7.00 -15.93
N LEU A 147 -6.74 7.80 -15.66
CA LEU A 147 -8.11 7.33 -15.47
C LEU A 147 -8.69 6.63 -16.71
N ALA A 148 -8.38 7.13 -17.91
CA ALA A 148 -8.80 6.48 -19.14
C ALA A 148 -8.19 5.08 -19.33
N VAL A 149 -6.98 4.86 -18.83
CA VAL A 149 -6.29 3.57 -18.90
C VAL A 149 -6.84 2.54 -17.91
N VAL A 150 -7.20 2.99 -16.70
CA VAL A 150 -7.62 2.07 -15.61
C VAL A 150 -9.14 1.98 -15.45
N GLY A 151 -9.83 2.93 -15.97
CA GLY A 151 -11.31 3.01 -15.93
C GLY A 151 -11.97 2.09 -16.85
#